data_c4f589f72345abbd3e1611a3ee366422
#
_entry.id   c4f589f72345abbd3e1611a3ee366422
#
_cell.length_a   1.000
_cell.length_b   1.000
_cell.length_c   1.000
_cell.angle_alpha   90.00
_cell.angle_beta   90.00
_cell.angle_gamma   90.00
#
_symmetry.space_group_name_H-M   'P 1'
#
loop_
_entity.id
_entity.type
_entity.pdbx_description
1 polymer ?
#
loop_
_entity_poly.entity_id
_entity_poly.type
_entity_poly.pdbx_seq_one_letter_code
_entity_poly.pdbx_strand_id
1 'polypeptide(L)'
;MKYRNDRHGEPISILGYGCMRFTTSGGRIDMSKTEKEILEAYNAGVNYFDTAYVYPGSEAALGEILEKNGIRDKVNIATKLPQYLIGSRAAIDKYFDEELKRLRTDHVDYYLMHHMTAMNQWDKLKKVGIEDWFKEKKANGQIRNIGFSYHGNTEDFIGILNSYDWDFCQIQYNYVDEITQAGVDGLKAAAAKGIPVVIMEPLRGGKLVNLLPDKAKELIASKETGYTPAEYGLRWLWNQPEVTCVLSGMNSVEMVRENCRIASDVEAGSFTENDFDTIAKVKEIIKETELVGCTGCRYCMPCPKGIDIPALFRSYNQTALESKSAARFEYAQTVGLKKEPAFATQCIGCGKCEQHCPQSIPIREKIKEADRVVRPLPYKIGINIVRKFMLRG
;
A
#
# COMPACT_ATOMS: atom_id res chain seq x y z
N MET A 1 -20.91 -6.44 10.24
CA MET A 1 -20.10 -5.77 9.21
C MET A 1 -20.82 -4.54 8.68
N LYS A 2 -20.15 -3.41 8.51
CA LYS A 2 -20.70 -2.22 7.86
C LYS A 2 -20.25 -2.17 6.40
N TYR A 3 -21.02 -1.46 5.57
CA TYR A 3 -20.81 -1.37 4.14
C TYR A 3 -20.83 0.09 3.68
N ARG A 4 -20.06 0.39 2.62
CA ARG A 4 -20.12 1.64 1.85
C ARG A 4 -20.29 1.27 0.38
N ASN A 5 -20.91 2.15 -0.38
CA ASN A 5 -21.20 1.85 -1.78
C ASN A 5 -19.99 2.10 -2.67
N ASP A 6 -19.85 1.27 -3.69
CA ASP A 6 -18.97 1.56 -4.82
C ASP A 6 -19.58 2.65 -5.72
N ARG A 7 -18.93 2.94 -6.85
CA ARG A 7 -19.37 3.98 -7.79
C ARG A 7 -20.75 3.67 -8.45
N HIS A 8 -21.12 2.42 -8.48
CA HIS A 8 -22.36 1.94 -9.09
C HIS A 8 -23.47 1.68 -8.07
N GLY A 9 -23.23 1.95 -6.80
CA GLY A 9 -24.18 1.77 -5.71
C GLY A 9 -24.15 0.39 -5.06
N GLU A 10 -23.22 -0.49 -5.47
CA GLU A 10 -23.09 -1.83 -4.90
C GLU A 10 -22.37 -1.80 -3.54
N PRO A 11 -22.85 -2.55 -2.53
CA PRO A 11 -22.28 -2.51 -1.20
C PRO A 11 -20.95 -3.25 -1.10
N ILE A 12 -19.92 -2.54 -0.67
CA ILE A 12 -18.60 -3.09 -0.31
C ILE A 12 -18.44 -3.06 1.20
N SER A 13 -17.97 -4.16 1.81
CA SER A 13 -17.60 -4.17 3.22
C SER A 13 -16.48 -3.15 3.49
N ILE A 14 -16.63 -2.36 4.56
CA ILE A 14 -15.60 -1.36 4.89
C ILE A 14 -14.24 -1.99 5.25
N LEU A 15 -14.23 -3.28 5.62
CA LEU A 15 -13.05 -4.11 5.76
C LEU A 15 -12.90 -5.02 4.54
N GLY A 16 -11.79 -4.92 3.83
CA GLY A 16 -11.41 -5.84 2.77
C GLY A 16 -10.31 -6.80 3.23
N TYR A 17 -10.31 -8.01 2.67
CA TYR A 17 -9.28 -9.00 2.94
C TYR A 17 -8.10 -8.84 1.99
N GLY A 18 -6.93 -8.43 2.50
CA GLY A 18 -5.69 -8.31 1.74
C GLY A 18 -4.96 -9.66 1.61
N CYS A 19 -5.04 -10.29 0.45
CA CYS A 19 -4.53 -11.65 0.19
C CYS A 19 -3.00 -11.75 -0.02
N MET A 20 -2.27 -10.63 0.08
CA MET A 20 -0.80 -10.64 -0.04
C MET A 20 -0.10 -11.40 1.09
N ARG A 21 -0.73 -11.50 2.25
CA ARG A 21 -0.12 -12.03 3.49
C ARG A 21 -0.82 -13.28 4.02
N PHE A 22 -1.25 -14.14 3.13
CA PHE A 22 -1.79 -15.44 3.55
C PHE A 22 -0.82 -16.19 4.46
N THR A 23 -1.36 -16.90 5.43
CA THR A 23 -0.58 -17.74 6.35
C THR A 23 0.28 -18.73 5.57
N THR A 24 1.57 -18.79 5.91
CA THR A 24 2.53 -19.65 5.24
C THR A 24 3.12 -20.70 6.18
N SER A 25 3.40 -21.89 5.64
CA SER A 25 4.14 -22.95 6.32
C SER A 25 5.18 -23.53 5.36
N GLY A 26 6.45 -23.60 5.77
CA GLY A 26 7.53 -24.10 4.91
C GLY A 26 7.74 -23.27 3.63
N GLY A 27 7.45 -21.96 3.66
CA GLY A 27 7.60 -21.07 2.50
C GLY A 27 6.48 -21.16 1.45
N ARG A 28 5.40 -21.91 1.74
CA ARG A 28 4.20 -22.02 0.88
C ARG A 28 2.97 -21.58 1.66
N ILE A 29 1.91 -21.20 0.95
CA ILE A 29 0.63 -20.85 1.58
C ILE A 29 0.09 -22.10 2.29
N ASP A 30 -0.27 -21.97 3.57
CA ASP A 30 -0.96 -23.00 4.36
C ASP A 30 -2.45 -22.95 4.00
N MET A 31 -2.84 -23.76 3.01
CA MET A 31 -4.20 -23.77 2.48
C MET A 31 -5.25 -24.03 3.55
N SER A 32 -4.99 -24.90 4.51
CA SER A 32 -5.96 -25.25 5.55
C SER A 32 -6.22 -24.08 6.52
N LYS A 33 -5.18 -23.34 6.89
CA LYS A 33 -5.32 -22.13 7.73
C LYS A 33 -5.93 -20.98 6.96
N THR A 34 -5.44 -20.72 5.76
CA THR A 34 -5.94 -19.66 4.87
C THR A 34 -7.41 -19.85 4.55
N GLU A 35 -7.86 -21.08 4.30
CA GLU A 35 -9.29 -21.37 4.08
C GLU A 35 -10.14 -21.02 5.31
N LYS A 36 -9.69 -21.38 6.52
CA LYS A 36 -10.40 -21.01 7.76
C LYS A 36 -10.48 -19.50 7.94
N GLU A 37 -9.39 -18.79 7.68
CA GLU A 37 -9.29 -17.33 7.79
C GLU A 37 -10.23 -16.64 6.79
N ILE A 38 -10.26 -17.09 5.52
CA ILE A 38 -11.15 -16.57 4.47
C ILE A 38 -12.62 -16.83 4.82
N LEU A 39 -12.96 -18.05 5.24
CA LEU A 39 -14.33 -18.39 5.60
C LEU A 39 -14.82 -17.66 6.85
N GLU A 40 -13.96 -17.44 7.84
CA GLU A 40 -14.28 -16.62 9.01
C GLU A 40 -14.60 -15.17 8.58
N ALA A 41 -13.78 -14.59 7.70
CA ALA A 41 -14.00 -13.25 7.17
C ALA A 41 -15.31 -13.16 6.35
N TYR A 42 -15.54 -14.11 5.44
CA TYR A 42 -16.75 -14.20 4.65
C TYR A 42 -18.00 -14.32 5.54
N ASN A 43 -18.01 -15.24 6.51
CA ASN A 43 -19.11 -15.44 7.43
C ASN A 43 -19.38 -14.21 8.32
N ALA A 44 -18.34 -13.40 8.61
CA ALA A 44 -18.47 -12.12 9.31
C ALA A 44 -18.93 -10.97 8.39
N GLY A 45 -19.16 -11.23 7.08
CA GLY A 45 -19.68 -10.28 6.12
C GLY A 45 -18.63 -9.52 5.30
N VAL A 46 -17.36 -9.92 5.32
CA VAL A 46 -16.35 -9.40 4.37
C VAL A 46 -16.70 -9.89 2.97
N ASN A 47 -16.88 -8.97 2.04
CA ASN A 47 -17.21 -9.27 0.66
C ASN A 47 -16.21 -8.73 -0.37
N TYR A 48 -15.05 -8.19 0.05
CA TYR A 48 -14.01 -7.67 -0.83
C TYR A 48 -12.66 -8.34 -0.53
N PHE A 49 -12.12 -9.06 -1.53
CA PHE A 49 -10.87 -9.82 -1.43
C PHE A 49 -9.86 -9.28 -2.45
N ASP A 50 -8.74 -8.72 -1.96
CA ASP A 50 -7.74 -8.06 -2.78
C ASP A 50 -6.50 -8.94 -2.97
N THR A 51 -6.21 -9.32 -4.20
CA THR A 51 -5.03 -10.06 -4.61
C THR A 51 -4.27 -9.33 -5.73
N ALA A 52 -3.26 -9.95 -6.34
CA ALA A 52 -2.55 -9.45 -7.50
C ALA A 52 -1.77 -10.56 -8.19
N TYR A 53 -1.56 -10.42 -9.50
CA TYR A 53 -0.73 -11.31 -10.31
C TYR A 53 0.63 -11.64 -9.67
N VAL A 54 1.26 -10.64 -9.06
CA VAL A 54 2.61 -10.74 -8.50
C VAL A 54 2.68 -11.25 -7.06
N TYR A 55 1.54 -11.54 -6.43
CA TYR A 55 1.55 -12.14 -5.08
C TYR A 55 1.71 -13.66 -5.21
N PRO A 56 2.85 -14.23 -4.79
CA PRO A 56 3.16 -15.62 -5.09
C PRO A 56 2.09 -16.60 -4.57
N GLY A 57 1.40 -17.29 -5.50
CA GLY A 57 0.39 -18.29 -5.19
C GLY A 57 -0.95 -17.76 -4.69
N SER A 58 -1.08 -16.44 -4.45
CA SER A 58 -2.25 -15.84 -3.80
C SER A 58 -3.53 -16.02 -4.64
N GLU A 59 -3.47 -15.70 -5.94
CA GLU A 59 -4.63 -15.87 -6.83
C GLU A 59 -5.10 -17.32 -6.89
N ALA A 60 -4.17 -18.28 -7.02
CA ALA A 60 -4.50 -19.69 -7.09
C ALA A 60 -5.12 -20.20 -5.78
N ALA A 61 -4.58 -19.78 -4.64
CA ALA A 61 -5.12 -20.15 -3.33
C ALA A 61 -6.52 -19.57 -3.11
N LEU A 62 -6.70 -18.27 -3.42
CA LEU A 62 -8.01 -17.62 -3.31
C LEU A 62 -9.04 -18.31 -4.22
N GLY A 63 -8.71 -18.52 -5.50
CA GLY A 63 -9.61 -19.16 -6.46
C GLY A 63 -10.03 -20.55 -6.01
N GLU A 64 -9.07 -21.37 -5.55
CA GLU A 64 -9.35 -22.73 -5.04
C GLU A 64 -10.30 -22.72 -3.85
N ILE A 65 -10.07 -21.82 -2.89
CA ILE A 65 -10.90 -21.73 -1.68
C ILE A 65 -12.30 -21.27 -2.02
N LEU A 66 -12.45 -20.26 -2.87
CA LEU A 66 -13.77 -19.72 -3.23
C LEU A 66 -14.59 -20.73 -4.05
N GLU A 67 -13.96 -21.43 -5.01
CA GLU A 67 -14.60 -22.47 -5.81
C GLU A 67 -15.03 -23.65 -4.93
N LYS A 68 -14.12 -24.20 -4.13
CA LYS A 68 -14.36 -25.33 -3.23
C LYS A 68 -15.55 -25.10 -2.29
N ASN A 69 -15.73 -23.87 -1.83
CA ASN A 69 -16.77 -23.50 -0.89
C ASN A 69 -18.04 -22.92 -1.55
N GLY A 70 -18.08 -22.80 -2.87
CA GLY A 70 -19.24 -22.29 -3.63
C GLY A 70 -19.61 -20.83 -3.28
N ILE A 71 -18.61 -19.99 -3.03
CA ILE A 71 -18.82 -18.59 -2.60
C ILE A 71 -18.28 -17.55 -3.58
N ARG A 72 -17.75 -17.97 -4.77
CA ARG A 72 -17.20 -17.03 -5.76
C ARG A 72 -18.16 -15.90 -6.12
N ASP A 73 -19.40 -16.21 -6.41
CA ASP A 73 -20.43 -15.23 -6.83
C ASP A 73 -21.03 -14.42 -5.67
N LYS A 74 -20.58 -14.67 -4.44
CA LYS A 74 -21.05 -13.97 -3.24
C LYS A 74 -20.04 -12.96 -2.71
N VAL A 75 -18.89 -12.84 -3.37
CA VAL A 75 -17.79 -11.96 -2.99
C VAL A 75 -17.23 -11.22 -4.19
N ASN A 76 -16.60 -10.09 -3.93
CA ASN A 76 -15.91 -9.29 -4.92
C ASN A 76 -14.41 -9.63 -4.90
N ILE A 77 -13.86 -10.04 -6.05
CA ILE A 77 -12.43 -10.23 -6.23
C ILE A 77 -11.83 -8.98 -6.88
N ALA A 78 -10.78 -8.45 -6.24
CA ALA A 78 -9.90 -7.46 -6.83
C ALA A 78 -8.56 -8.10 -7.18
N THR A 79 -8.13 -8.02 -8.46
CA THR A 79 -6.76 -8.37 -8.88
C THR A 79 -6.15 -7.28 -9.76
N LYS A 80 -4.86 -7.43 -10.12
CA LYS A 80 -4.09 -6.28 -10.60
C LYS A 80 -3.16 -6.65 -11.76
N LEU A 81 -3.32 -5.97 -12.89
CA LEU A 81 -2.44 -6.03 -14.05
C LEU A 81 -1.02 -5.56 -13.68
N PRO A 82 0.02 -6.36 -13.84
CA PRO A 82 1.40 -5.95 -13.63
C PRO A 82 1.87 -4.99 -14.75
N GLN A 83 1.39 -3.73 -14.71
CA GLN A 83 1.50 -2.74 -15.78
C GLN A 83 2.95 -2.52 -16.27
N TYR A 84 3.94 -2.68 -15.39
CA TYR A 84 5.35 -2.54 -15.75
C TYR A 84 5.87 -3.66 -16.66
N LEU A 85 5.15 -4.80 -16.77
CA LEU A 85 5.44 -5.91 -17.68
C LEU A 85 4.71 -5.77 -19.02
N ILE A 86 3.83 -4.75 -19.19
CA ILE A 86 3.01 -4.57 -20.37
C ILE A 86 3.76 -3.78 -21.43
N GLY A 87 4.00 -4.41 -22.58
CA GLY A 87 4.63 -3.81 -23.74
C GLY A 87 3.77 -3.87 -25.02
N SER A 88 2.64 -4.58 -24.99
CA SER A 88 1.73 -4.72 -26.14
C SER A 88 0.31 -5.09 -25.68
N ARG A 89 -0.67 -4.94 -26.57
CA ARG A 89 -2.05 -5.36 -26.34
C ARG A 89 -2.13 -6.85 -25.98
N ALA A 90 -1.46 -7.71 -26.74
CA ALA A 90 -1.44 -9.17 -26.49
C ALA A 90 -0.87 -9.53 -25.11
N ALA A 91 0.03 -8.71 -24.56
CA ALA A 91 0.54 -8.93 -23.21
C ALA A 91 -0.55 -8.68 -22.15
N ILE A 92 -1.46 -7.71 -22.36
CA ILE A 92 -2.57 -7.45 -21.45
C ILE A 92 -3.47 -8.69 -21.38
N ASP A 93 -3.91 -9.21 -22.53
CA ASP A 93 -4.76 -10.40 -22.59
C ASP A 93 -4.07 -11.60 -21.94
N LYS A 94 -2.80 -11.84 -22.25
CA LYS A 94 -2.02 -12.95 -21.66
C LYS A 94 -2.02 -12.92 -20.13
N TYR A 95 -1.78 -11.76 -19.50
CA TYR A 95 -1.75 -11.66 -18.04
C TYR A 95 -3.15 -11.79 -17.45
N PHE A 96 -4.14 -11.16 -18.06
CA PHE A 96 -5.53 -11.24 -17.61
C PHE A 96 -6.09 -12.67 -17.68
N ASP A 97 -5.86 -13.38 -18.79
CA ASP A 97 -6.30 -14.77 -18.94
C ASP A 97 -5.64 -15.70 -17.91
N GLU A 98 -4.36 -15.45 -17.60
CA GLU A 98 -3.66 -16.21 -16.55
C GLU A 98 -4.22 -15.90 -15.15
N GLU A 99 -4.59 -14.63 -14.85
CA GLU A 99 -5.25 -14.24 -13.62
C GLU A 99 -6.61 -14.93 -13.46
N LEU A 100 -7.46 -14.90 -14.47
CA LEU A 100 -8.74 -15.61 -14.47
C LEU A 100 -8.58 -17.13 -14.25
N LYS A 101 -7.61 -17.73 -14.93
CA LYS A 101 -7.28 -19.15 -14.75
C LYS A 101 -6.86 -19.48 -13.33
N ARG A 102 -5.98 -18.68 -12.72
CA ARG A 102 -5.53 -18.87 -11.33
C ARG A 102 -6.68 -18.67 -10.34
N LEU A 103 -7.51 -17.68 -10.57
CA LEU A 103 -8.68 -17.37 -9.75
C LEU A 103 -9.84 -18.33 -9.98
N ARG A 104 -9.77 -19.23 -10.97
CA ARG A 104 -10.81 -20.21 -11.34
C ARG A 104 -12.17 -19.56 -11.57
N THR A 105 -12.18 -18.44 -12.31
CA THR A 105 -13.37 -17.64 -12.58
C THR A 105 -13.33 -17.10 -14.01
N ASP A 106 -14.47 -16.73 -14.54
CA ASP A 106 -14.61 -16.11 -15.87
C ASP A 106 -14.61 -14.58 -15.83
N HIS A 107 -14.67 -13.97 -14.63
CA HIS A 107 -14.68 -12.53 -14.43
C HIS A 107 -14.00 -12.10 -13.14
N VAL A 108 -13.67 -10.80 -13.05
CA VAL A 108 -13.24 -10.13 -11.82
C VAL A 108 -14.12 -8.91 -11.57
N ASP A 109 -14.35 -8.62 -10.29
CA ASP A 109 -15.23 -7.52 -9.89
C ASP A 109 -14.50 -6.18 -9.90
N TYR A 110 -13.22 -6.18 -9.55
CA TYR A 110 -12.35 -4.99 -9.48
C TYR A 110 -11.00 -5.28 -10.12
N TYR A 111 -10.64 -4.54 -11.16
CA TYR A 111 -9.37 -4.71 -11.86
C TYR A 111 -8.52 -3.46 -11.81
N LEU A 112 -7.29 -3.57 -11.32
CA LEU A 112 -6.41 -2.42 -11.09
C LEU A 112 -5.18 -2.42 -11.99
N MET A 113 -4.76 -1.23 -12.44
CA MET A 113 -3.40 -1.03 -12.92
C MET A 113 -2.46 -1.05 -11.72
N HIS A 114 -1.61 -2.08 -11.62
CA HIS A 114 -0.80 -2.34 -10.42
C HIS A 114 0.37 -1.38 -10.29
N HIS A 115 0.51 -0.78 -9.10
CA HIS A 115 1.70 -0.02 -8.71
C HIS A 115 2.02 1.14 -9.66
N MET A 116 1.03 1.97 -9.94
CA MET A 116 1.24 3.22 -10.67
C MET A 116 2.03 4.21 -9.79
N THR A 117 3.00 4.90 -10.35
CA THR A 117 3.85 5.84 -9.61
C THR A 117 4.03 7.18 -10.33
N ALA A 118 3.73 7.25 -11.62
CA ALA A 118 3.89 8.44 -12.44
C ALA A 118 2.99 8.41 -13.67
N MET A 119 2.64 9.58 -14.20
CA MET A 119 1.75 9.76 -15.33
C MET A 119 2.25 9.06 -16.61
N ASN A 120 3.56 9.00 -16.83
CA ASN A 120 4.15 8.37 -18.00
C ASN A 120 3.86 6.85 -18.11
N GLN A 121 3.57 6.18 -17.00
CA GLN A 121 3.17 4.77 -17.00
C GLN A 121 1.76 4.62 -17.57
N TRP A 122 0.85 5.53 -17.24
CA TRP A 122 -0.48 5.58 -17.83
C TRP A 122 -0.41 5.88 -19.34
N ASP A 123 0.41 6.86 -19.73
CA ASP A 123 0.62 7.19 -21.14
C ASP A 123 1.16 5.99 -21.95
N LYS A 124 2.02 5.18 -21.35
CA LYS A 124 2.50 3.93 -21.96
C LYS A 124 1.35 2.94 -22.17
N LEU A 125 0.50 2.75 -21.18
CA LEU A 125 -0.66 1.85 -21.29
C LEU A 125 -1.66 2.33 -22.35
N LYS A 126 -1.92 3.63 -22.43
CA LYS A 126 -2.76 4.21 -23.51
C LYS A 126 -2.23 3.87 -24.90
N LYS A 127 -0.90 3.99 -25.11
CA LYS A 127 -0.26 3.68 -26.40
C LYS A 127 -0.43 2.22 -26.85
N VAL A 128 -0.62 1.29 -25.93
CA VAL A 128 -0.90 -0.13 -26.23
C VAL A 128 -2.39 -0.46 -26.25
N GLY A 129 -3.27 0.56 -26.18
CA GLY A 129 -4.71 0.41 -26.36
C GLY A 129 -5.46 -0.08 -25.14
N ILE A 130 -5.00 0.25 -23.92
CA ILE A 130 -5.62 -0.20 -22.65
C ILE A 130 -7.07 0.29 -22.51
N GLU A 131 -7.38 1.52 -22.95
CA GLU A 131 -8.72 2.11 -22.80
C GLU A 131 -9.77 1.36 -23.63
N ASP A 132 -9.43 0.95 -24.84
CA ASP A 132 -10.33 0.13 -25.68
C ASP A 132 -10.44 -1.28 -25.13
N TRP A 133 -9.36 -1.83 -24.57
CA TRP A 133 -9.38 -3.10 -23.87
C TRP A 133 -10.33 -3.07 -22.66
N PHE A 134 -10.34 -2.00 -21.88
CA PHE A 134 -11.27 -1.80 -20.78
C PHE A 134 -12.72 -1.84 -21.24
N LYS A 135 -13.05 -1.11 -22.32
CA LYS A 135 -14.39 -1.10 -22.92
C LYS A 135 -14.85 -2.50 -23.33
N GLU A 136 -13.97 -3.26 -23.99
CA GLU A 136 -14.25 -4.63 -24.39
C GLU A 136 -14.50 -5.55 -23.19
N LYS A 137 -13.64 -5.49 -22.17
CA LYS A 137 -13.76 -6.35 -20.99
C LYS A 137 -14.95 -5.97 -20.09
N LYS A 138 -15.34 -4.71 -20.03
CA LYS A 138 -16.58 -4.28 -19.38
C LYS A 138 -17.80 -4.73 -20.20
N ALA A 139 -17.78 -4.56 -21.50
CA ALA A 139 -18.92 -4.91 -22.37
C ALA A 139 -19.23 -6.42 -22.40
N ASN A 140 -18.21 -7.28 -22.29
CA ASN A 140 -18.39 -8.74 -22.25
C ASN A 140 -18.55 -9.30 -20.82
N GLY A 141 -18.59 -8.44 -19.80
CA GLY A 141 -18.81 -8.83 -18.40
C GLY A 141 -17.61 -9.43 -17.68
N GLN A 142 -16.42 -9.45 -18.30
CA GLN A 142 -15.22 -10.02 -17.66
C GLN A 142 -14.63 -9.11 -16.57
N ILE A 143 -14.90 -7.78 -16.62
CA ILE A 143 -14.49 -6.82 -15.59
C ILE A 143 -15.69 -5.93 -15.26
N ARG A 144 -16.00 -5.76 -13.96
CA ARG A 144 -17.05 -4.84 -13.52
C ARG A 144 -16.52 -3.44 -13.28
N ASN A 145 -15.46 -3.31 -12.49
CA ASN A 145 -14.87 -2.04 -12.05
C ASN A 145 -13.40 -1.95 -12.43
N ILE A 146 -12.99 -0.81 -12.97
CA ILE A 146 -11.61 -0.55 -13.39
C ILE A 146 -11.01 0.56 -12.55
N GLY A 147 -9.83 0.31 -11.99
CA GLY A 147 -9.13 1.26 -11.15
C GLY A 147 -7.62 1.16 -11.25
N PHE A 148 -6.94 1.79 -10.32
CA PHE A 148 -5.48 1.74 -10.22
C PHE A 148 -5.01 1.75 -8.77
N SER A 149 -3.89 1.08 -8.48
CA SER A 149 -3.17 1.21 -7.22
C SER A 149 -1.98 2.14 -7.38
N TYR A 150 -1.75 3.00 -6.38
CA TYR A 150 -0.84 4.13 -6.53
C TYR A 150 0.21 4.22 -5.43
N HIS A 151 1.48 4.50 -5.83
CA HIS A 151 2.64 4.64 -4.94
C HIS A 151 3.58 5.80 -5.34
N GLY A 152 3.10 6.79 -6.05
CA GLY A 152 3.88 7.96 -6.49
C GLY A 152 3.64 9.21 -5.63
N ASN A 153 3.89 10.39 -6.19
CA ASN A 153 3.60 11.67 -5.55
C ASN A 153 2.15 12.13 -5.79
N THR A 154 1.68 13.11 -5.04
CA THR A 154 0.31 13.63 -5.14
C THR A 154 -0.01 14.25 -6.50
N GLU A 155 0.93 14.95 -7.14
CA GLU A 155 0.73 15.60 -8.43
C GLU A 155 0.45 14.58 -9.54
N ASP A 156 1.28 13.55 -9.65
CA ASP A 156 1.07 12.45 -10.61
C ASP A 156 -0.22 11.66 -10.29
N PHE A 157 -0.56 11.50 -9.01
CA PHE A 157 -1.84 10.89 -8.62
C PHE A 157 -3.02 11.65 -9.20
N ILE A 158 -3.07 12.96 -8.98
CA ILE A 158 -4.13 13.84 -9.51
C ILE A 158 -4.17 13.81 -11.03
N GLY A 159 -3.00 13.77 -11.68
CA GLY A 159 -2.90 13.62 -13.13
C GLY A 159 -3.56 12.32 -13.62
N ILE A 160 -3.23 11.18 -13.02
CA ILE A 160 -3.80 9.88 -13.38
C ILE A 160 -5.30 9.85 -13.04
N LEU A 161 -5.71 10.35 -11.88
CA LEU A 161 -7.10 10.42 -11.45
C LEU A 161 -7.98 11.20 -12.46
N ASN A 162 -7.43 12.24 -13.08
CA ASN A 162 -8.13 13.07 -14.05
C ASN A 162 -8.06 12.55 -15.49
N SER A 163 -7.25 11.54 -15.76
CA SER A 163 -6.94 11.12 -17.15
C SER A 163 -7.88 10.04 -17.68
N TYR A 164 -8.71 9.44 -16.86
CA TYR A 164 -9.67 8.41 -17.22
C TYR A 164 -10.89 8.44 -16.28
N ASP A 165 -12.00 7.87 -16.70
CA ASP A 165 -13.22 7.73 -15.88
C ASP A 165 -13.12 6.47 -15.00
N TRP A 166 -12.29 6.53 -13.96
CA TRP A 166 -12.01 5.41 -13.06
C TRP A 166 -13.22 5.07 -12.19
N ASP A 167 -13.50 3.78 -12.03
CA ASP A 167 -14.56 3.32 -11.13
C ASP A 167 -14.10 3.37 -9.65
N PHE A 168 -12.79 3.26 -9.38
CA PHE A 168 -12.21 3.35 -8.03
C PHE A 168 -10.70 3.58 -8.09
N CYS A 169 -10.09 3.88 -6.93
CA CYS A 169 -8.63 3.89 -6.79
C CYS A 169 -8.20 3.25 -5.47
N GLN A 170 -6.94 2.81 -5.42
CA GLN A 170 -6.33 2.22 -4.24
C GLN A 170 -5.06 2.99 -3.86
N ILE A 171 -5.01 3.51 -2.64
CA ILE A 171 -3.90 4.33 -2.14
C ILE A 171 -3.36 3.81 -0.81
N GLN A 172 -2.09 4.05 -0.55
CA GLN A 172 -1.52 3.90 0.78
C GLN A 172 -1.95 5.09 1.65
N TYR A 173 -2.56 4.83 2.81
CA TYR A 173 -2.96 5.87 3.73
C TYR A 173 -3.10 5.34 5.15
N ASN A 174 -2.59 6.08 6.14
CA ASN A 174 -2.71 5.79 7.57
C ASN A 174 -2.37 7.05 8.37
N TYR A 175 -2.60 7.04 9.68
CA TYR A 175 -2.43 8.22 10.53
C TYR A 175 -0.99 8.75 10.62
N VAL A 176 0.02 8.02 10.17
CA VAL A 176 1.42 8.50 10.10
C VAL A 176 1.76 9.03 8.71
N ASP A 177 1.19 8.44 7.64
CA ASP A 177 1.47 8.75 6.24
C ASP A 177 0.40 9.64 5.60
N GLU A 178 -0.10 10.65 6.32
CA GLU A 178 -1.20 11.51 5.87
C GLU A 178 -0.85 12.38 4.66
N ILE A 179 0.44 12.74 4.51
CA ILE A 179 0.92 13.65 3.45
C ILE A 179 1.90 12.98 2.49
N THR A 180 2.03 11.66 2.56
CA THR A 180 2.92 10.91 1.67
C THR A 180 2.13 10.25 0.54
N GLN A 181 2.76 10.07 -0.63
CA GLN A 181 2.16 9.50 -1.85
C GLN A 181 0.95 10.31 -2.30
N ALA A 182 -0.23 9.69 -2.49
CA ALA A 182 -1.47 10.39 -2.77
C ALA A 182 -1.90 11.28 -1.59
N GLY A 183 -1.72 10.80 -0.38
CA GLY A 183 -2.01 11.49 0.86
C GLY A 183 -3.47 11.90 1.03
N VAL A 184 -3.73 12.78 1.99
CA VAL A 184 -5.07 13.33 2.26
C VAL A 184 -5.62 14.12 1.07
N ASP A 185 -4.75 14.81 0.33
CA ASP A 185 -5.17 15.60 -0.83
C ASP A 185 -5.65 14.68 -1.96
N GLY A 186 -4.96 13.55 -2.19
CA GLY A 186 -5.40 12.54 -3.14
C GLY A 186 -6.71 11.86 -2.72
N LEU A 187 -6.85 11.52 -1.43
CA LEU A 187 -8.09 10.98 -0.88
C LEU A 187 -9.28 11.91 -1.14
N LYS A 188 -9.14 13.19 -0.77
CA LYS A 188 -10.19 14.20 -0.97
C LYS A 188 -10.50 14.46 -2.45
N ALA A 189 -9.47 14.49 -3.30
CA ALA A 189 -9.64 14.68 -4.74
C ALA A 189 -10.43 13.53 -5.38
N ALA A 190 -10.17 12.28 -4.99
CA ALA A 190 -10.93 11.12 -5.45
C ALA A 190 -12.38 11.18 -4.96
N ALA A 191 -12.59 11.46 -3.68
CA ALA A 191 -13.92 11.57 -3.09
C ALA A 191 -14.76 12.71 -3.73
N ALA A 192 -14.15 13.86 -4.00
CA ALA A 192 -14.82 14.98 -4.69
C ALA A 192 -15.32 14.63 -6.11
N LYS A 193 -14.73 13.60 -6.74
CA LYS A 193 -15.17 13.04 -8.03
C LYS A 193 -16.16 11.88 -7.87
N GLY A 194 -16.54 11.53 -6.66
CA GLY A 194 -17.35 10.33 -6.38
C GLY A 194 -16.61 9.02 -6.72
N ILE A 195 -15.29 9.02 -6.71
CA ILE A 195 -14.46 7.84 -6.96
C ILE A 195 -14.18 7.15 -5.61
N PRO A 196 -14.66 5.93 -5.38
CA PRO A 196 -14.38 5.14 -4.20
C PRO A 196 -12.90 4.93 -3.96
N VAL A 197 -12.48 5.05 -2.70
CA VAL A 197 -11.09 4.90 -2.31
C VAL A 197 -10.90 3.67 -1.43
N VAL A 198 -10.07 2.75 -1.90
CA VAL A 198 -9.61 1.58 -1.16
C VAL A 198 -8.26 1.88 -0.53
N ILE A 199 -8.13 1.64 0.77
CA ILE A 199 -6.89 1.91 1.51
C ILE A 199 -6.05 0.65 1.64
N MET A 200 -4.80 0.71 1.19
CA MET A 200 -3.76 -0.29 1.46
C MET A 200 -2.77 0.21 2.52
N GLU A 201 -2.09 -0.72 3.17
CA GLU A 201 -1.14 -0.45 4.26
C GLU A 201 -1.71 0.39 5.41
N PRO A 202 -2.93 0.12 5.88
CA PRO A 202 -3.61 0.90 6.92
C PRO A 202 -2.81 0.95 8.23
N LEU A 203 -2.03 -0.09 8.50
CA LEU A 203 -1.20 -0.25 9.70
C LEU A 203 0.30 -0.46 9.35
N ARG A 204 0.74 0.03 8.18
CA ARG A 204 2.12 -0.17 7.67
C ARG A 204 2.57 -1.64 7.76
N GLY A 205 1.70 -2.57 7.33
CA GLY A 205 1.97 -4.00 7.40
C GLY A 205 2.08 -4.56 8.82
N GLY A 206 1.36 -3.98 9.78
CA GLY A 206 1.38 -4.34 11.18
C GLY A 206 2.43 -3.60 12.02
N LYS A 207 3.23 -2.72 11.42
CA LYS A 207 4.26 -1.94 12.13
C LYS A 207 3.66 -0.98 13.15
N LEU A 208 2.54 -0.34 12.81
CA LEU A 208 1.78 0.54 13.73
C LEU A 208 1.04 -0.22 14.85
N VAL A 209 1.27 -1.51 14.97
CA VAL A 209 0.78 -2.36 16.06
C VAL A 209 1.95 -2.94 16.81
N ASN A 210 2.79 -3.71 16.13
CA ASN A 210 3.84 -4.52 16.75
C ASN A 210 5.11 -3.72 17.08
N LEU A 211 5.42 -2.70 16.26
CA LEU A 211 6.67 -1.93 16.35
C LEU A 211 6.46 -0.49 16.87
N LEU A 212 5.29 -0.19 17.43
CA LEU A 212 5.12 1.07 18.17
C LEU A 212 6.09 1.13 19.34
N PRO A 213 6.68 2.32 19.63
CA PRO A 213 7.44 2.55 20.84
C PRO A 213 6.63 2.18 22.10
N ASP A 214 7.27 1.65 23.13
CA ASP A 214 6.58 1.21 24.34
C ASP A 214 5.77 2.34 24.98
N LYS A 215 6.30 3.56 25.03
CA LYS A 215 5.56 4.77 25.46
C LYS A 215 4.24 4.98 24.70
N ALA A 216 4.22 4.69 23.40
CA ALA A 216 2.99 4.83 22.60
C ALA A 216 2.00 3.71 22.91
N LYS A 217 2.47 2.48 23.14
CA LYS A 217 1.62 1.36 23.56
C LYS A 217 1.02 1.61 24.95
N GLU A 218 1.83 2.09 25.90
CA GLU A 218 1.40 2.46 27.25
C GLU A 218 0.36 3.60 27.21
N LEU A 219 0.58 4.63 26.39
CA LEU A 219 -0.38 5.71 26.19
C LEU A 219 -1.73 5.18 25.70
N ILE A 220 -1.72 4.30 24.67
CA ILE A 220 -2.94 3.69 24.15
C ILE A 220 -3.62 2.84 25.22
N ALA A 221 -2.88 2.00 25.92
CA ALA A 221 -3.40 1.12 26.96
C ALA A 221 -3.98 1.88 28.17
N SER A 222 -3.53 3.12 28.40
CA SER A 222 -4.04 3.97 29.49
C SER A 222 -5.41 4.61 29.19
N LYS A 223 -5.94 4.45 27.96
CA LYS A 223 -7.21 5.07 27.58
C LYS A 223 -8.41 4.22 28.01
N GLU A 224 -9.44 4.90 28.51
CA GLU A 224 -10.69 4.25 28.93
C GLU A 224 -11.43 3.51 27.81
N THR A 225 -11.15 3.87 26.53
CA THR A 225 -11.73 3.19 25.38
C THR A 225 -11.37 1.71 25.32
N GLY A 226 -10.24 1.29 25.89
CA GLY A 226 -9.73 -0.07 25.79
C GLY A 226 -9.33 -0.48 24.36
N TYR A 227 -9.22 0.46 23.41
CA TYR A 227 -8.86 0.17 22.03
C TYR A 227 -7.42 -0.33 21.92
N THR A 228 -7.22 -1.34 21.08
CA THR A 228 -5.88 -1.79 20.70
C THR A 228 -5.23 -0.79 19.73
N PRO A 229 -3.88 -0.81 19.54
CA PRO A 229 -3.24 -0.03 18.49
C PRO A 229 -3.83 -0.27 17.09
N ALA A 230 -4.22 -1.51 16.78
CA ALA A 230 -4.89 -1.85 15.54
C ALA A 230 -6.25 -1.16 15.44
N GLU A 231 -7.04 -1.19 16.50
CA GLU A 231 -8.36 -0.58 16.56
C GLU A 231 -8.28 0.95 16.40
N TYR A 232 -7.34 1.64 17.05
CA TYR A 232 -7.13 3.07 16.83
C TYR A 232 -6.83 3.40 15.37
N GLY A 233 -5.91 2.64 14.73
CA GLY A 233 -5.55 2.89 13.34
C GLY A 233 -6.69 2.63 12.37
N LEU A 234 -7.46 1.56 12.57
CA LEU A 234 -8.60 1.23 11.71
C LEU A 234 -9.77 2.20 11.92
N ARG A 235 -10.11 2.55 13.16
CA ARG A 235 -11.15 3.54 13.48
C ARG A 235 -10.80 4.92 12.93
N TRP A 236 -9.54 5.32 12.98
CA TRP A 236 -9.07 6.59 12.40
C TRP A 236 -9.34 6.65 10.89
N LEU A 237 -9.12 5.56 10.17
CA LEU A 237 -9.42 5.46 8.74
C LEU A 237 -10.92 5.49 8.48
N TRP A 238 -11.70 4.65 9.15
CA TRP A 238 -13.14 4.54 8.93
C TRP A 238 -13.92 5.75 9.44
N ASN A 239 -13.33 6.57 10.31
CA ASN A 239 -13.91 7.85 10.71
C ASN A 239 -14.09 8.83 9.54
N GLN A 240 -13.31 8.65 8.46
CA GLN A 240 -13.34 9.47 7.26
C GLN A 240 -14.37 8.90 6.27
N PRO A 241 -15.43 9.66 5.91
CA PRO A 241 -16.45 9.19 4.98
C PRO A 241 -15.90 8.93 3.57
N GLU A 242 -14.77 9.55 3.21
CA GLU A 242 -14.09 9.40 1.92
C GLU A 242 -13.44 8.02 1.74
N VAL A 243 -13.17 7.29 2.82
CA VAL A 243 -12.56 5.96 2.78
C VAL A 243 -13.64 4.91 2.55
N THR A 244 -13.64 4.25 1.40
CA THR A 244 -14.67 3.24 1.07
C THR A 244 -14.35 1.90 1.71
N CYS A 245 -13.14 1.39 1.55
CA CYS A 245 -12.73 0.08 2.06
C CYS A 245 -11.29 0.14 2.58
N VAL A 246 -10.98 -0.57 3.65
CA VAL A 246 -9.64 -0.68 4.24
C VAL A 246 -9.17 -2.12 4.14
N LEU A 247 -8.06 -2.35 3.45
CA LEU A 247 -7.48 -3.68 3.27
C LEU A 247 -6.65 -4.08 4.48
N SER A 248 -6.95 -5.22 5.08
CA SER A 248 -6.15 -5.83 6.13
C SER A 248 -5.62 -7.20 5.72
N GLY A 249 -4.30 -7.41 5.86
CA GLY A 249 -3.65 -8.70 5.65
C GLY A 249 -3.72 -9.54 6.93
N MET A 250 -4.89 -10.11 7.19
CA MET A 250 -5.16 -10.92 8.37
C MET A 250 -4.64 -12.34 8.15
N ASN A 251 -3.74 -12.81 9.00
CA ASN A 251 -3.11 -14.13 8.90
C ASN A 251 -3.31 -14.98 10.18
N SER A 252 -4.39 -14.72 10.89
CA SER A 252 -4.94 -15.60 11.92
C SER A 252 -6.45 -15.36 12.08
N VAL A 253 -7.16 -16.36 12.53
CA VAL A 253 -8.61 -16.27 12.81
C VAL A 253 -8.92 -15.20 13.86
N GLU A 254 -8.04 -15.01 14.83
CA GLU A 254 -8.17 -13.99 15.89
C GLU A 254 -8.12 -12.58 15.30
N MET A 255 -7.16 -12.30 14.39
CA MET A 255 -7.08 -11.01 13.69
C MET A 255 -8.33 -10.77 12.84
N VAL A 256 -8.84 -11.80 12.15
CA VAL A 256 -10.07 -11.70 11.36
C VAL A 256 -11.23 -11.29 12.28
N ARG A 257 -11.43 -11.99 13.39
CA ARG A 257 -12.51 -11.72 14.35
C ARG A 257 -12.43 -10.32 14.94
N GLU A 258 -11.22 -9.92 15.38
CA GLU A 258 -11.00 -8.58 15.93
C GLU A 258 -11.32 -7.50 14.90
N ASN A 259 -10.75 -7.56 13.71
CA ASN A 259 -10.96 -6.55 12.68
C ASN A 259 -12.44 -6.52 12.20
N CYS A 260 -13.10 -7.67 12.08
CA CYS A 260 -14.53 -7.74 11.75
C CYS A 260 -15.40 -7.16 12.85
N ARG A 261 -15.08 -7.39 14.15
CA ARG A 261 -15.75 -6.76 15.29
C ARG A 261 -15.66 -5.24 15.19
N ILE A 262 -14.45 -4.71 14.99
CA ILE A 262 -14.21 -3.27 14.88
C ILE A 262 -15.01 -2.69 13.68
N ALA A 263 -14.94 -3.35 12.52
CA ALA A 263 -15.65 -2.92 11.31
C ALA A 263 -17.18 -3.02 11.43
N SER A 264 -17.71 -3.79 12.37
CA SER A 264 -19.13 -3.90 12.64
C SER A 264 -19.65 -2.80 13.57
N ASP A 265 -18.77 -2.25 14.41
CA ASP A 265 -19.11 -1.30 15.47
C ASP A 265 -18.81 0.17 15.11
N VAL A 266 -17.82 0.44 14.25
CA VAL A 266 -17.38 1.80 13.94
C VAL A 266 -18.41 2.58 13.11
N GLU A 267 -18.54 3.90 13.39
CA GLU A 267 -19.28 4.86 12.58
C GLU A 267 -18.36 5.96 12.04
N ALA A 268 -18.67 6.48 10.85
CA ALA A 268 -17.97 7.65 10.33
C ALA A 268 -18.28 8.88 11.22
N GLY A 269 -17.27 9.68 11.51
CA GLY A 269 -17.41 10.85 12.38
C GLY A 269 -17.53 10.51 13.88
N SER A 270 -17.32 9.25 14.29
CA SER A 270 -17.42 8.82 15.69
C SER A 270 -16.13 8.98 16.49
N PHE A 271 -15.01 9.31 15.83
CA PHE A 271 -13.71 9.52 16.48
C PHE A 271 -13.77 10.82 17.28
N THR A 272 -13.57 10.76 18.59
CA THR A 272 -13.69 11.90 19.51
C THR A 272 -12.44 12.77 19.48
N GLU A 273 -12.52 13.99 20.05
CA GLU A 273 -11.34 14.86 20.24
C GLU A 273 -10.26 14.14 21.04
N ASN A 274 -10.63 13.38 22.09
CA ASN A 274 -9.66 12.59 22.86
C ASN A 274 -8.98 11.49 22.04
N ASP A 275 -9.67 10.91 21.06
CA ASP A 275 -9.08 9.94 20.15
C ASP A 275 -8.09 10.60 19.19
N PHE A 276 -8.45 11.76 18.64
CA PHE A 276 -7.52 12.56 17.81
C PHE A 276 -6.29 13.00 18.60
N ASP A 277 -6.45 13.47 19.83
CA ASP A 277 -5.35 13.82 20.74
C ASP A 277 -4.46 12.61 21.04
N THR A 278 -5.06 11.44 21.20
CA THR A 278 -4.30 10.21 21.43
C THR A 278 -3.43 9.88 20.22
N ILE A 279 -3.99 9.91 19.02
CA ILE A 279 -3.24 9.69 17.77
C ILE A 279 -2.16 10.77 17.58
N ALA A 280 -2.44 12.04 17.86
CA ALA A 280 -1.46 13.11 17.78
C ALA A 280 -0.25 12.85 18.70
N LYS A 281 -0.50 12.47 19.95
CA LYS A 281 0.57 12.10 20.91
C LYS A 281 1.34 10.84 20.48
N VAL A 282 0.66 9.85 19.95
CA VAL A 282 1.33 8.66 19.35
C VAL A 282 2.25 9.07 18.21
N LYS A 283 1.81 9.97 17.33
CA LYS A 283 2.65 10.51 16.23
C LYS A 283 3.86 11.26 16.76
N GLU A 284 3.71 12.05 17.81
CA GLU A 284 4.82 12.75 18.49
C GLU A 284 5.84 11.76 19.06
N ILE A 285 5.38 10.74 19.79
CA ILE A 285 6.26 9.68 20.32
C ILE A 285 6.99 8.93 19.20
N ILE A 286 6.33 8.61 18.09
CA ILE A 286 6.98 8.00 16.92
C ILE A 286 8.05 8.95 16.37
N LYS A 287 7.75 10.26 16.27
CA LYS A 287 8.68 11.27 15.76
C LYS A 287 9.90 11.45 16.67
N GLU A 288 9.76 11.34 17.99
CA GLU A 288 10.87 11.37 18.94
C GLU A 288 11.88 10.22 18.71
N THR A 289 11.46 9.12 18.14
CA THR A 289 12.34 7.98 17.79
C THR A 289 13.06 8.15 16.46
N GLU A 290 12.74 9.19 15.69
CA GLU A 290 13.38 9.45 14.40
C GLU A 290 14.82 9.90 14.57
N LEU A 291 15.72 9.28 13.84
CA LEU A 291 17.15 9.63 13.81
C LEU A 291 17.42 10.93 13.05
N VAL A 292 16.52 11.27 12.13
CA VAL A 292 16.54 12.51 11.33
C VAL A 292 15.10 13.02 11.17
N GLY A 293 14.80 14.23 11.62
CA GLY A 293 13.47 14.87 11.53
C GLY A 293 13.07 15.26 10.10
N CYS A 294 13.16 14.32 9.16
CA CYS A 294 12.79 14.53 7.77
C CYS A 294 11.30 14.27 7.53
N THR A 295 10.55 15.30 7.15
CA THR A 295 9.11 15.21 6.88
C THR A 295 8.77 14.68 5.49
N GLY A 296 9.77 14.39 4.63
CA GLY A 296 9.52 13.90 3.27
C GLY A 296 9.00 14.96 2.29
N CYS A 297 9.01 16.24 2.63
CA CYS A 297 8.45 17.36 1.84
C CYS A 297 9.09 17.56 0.46
N ARG A 298 10.27 16.95 0.19
CA ARG A 298 11.00 16.96 -1.07
C ARG A 298 11.54 18.32 -1.56
N TYR A 299 11.51 19.39 -0.75
CA TYR A 299 12.11 20.70 -1.14
C TYR A 299 13.62 20.62 -1.39
N CYS A 300 14.30 19.59 -0.86
CA CYS A 300 15.70 19.28 -1.17
C CYS A 300 15.92 18.64 -2.56
N MET A 301 14.85 18.39 -3.30
CA MET A 301 14.90 17.73 -4.62
C MET A 301 14.61 18.75 -5.75
N PRO A 302 15.14 18.53 -6.98
CA PRO A 302 16.05 17.44 -7.35
C PRO A 302 17.47 17.65 -6.86
N CYS A 303 18.12 16.58 -6.38
CA CYS A 303 19.56 16.61 -6.10
C CYS A 303 20.34 16.58 -7.42
N PRO A 304 21.37 17.45 -7.63
CA PRO A 304 22.17 17.46 -8.87
C PRO A 304 22.86 16.12 -9.20
N LYS A 305 23.01 15.26 -8.19
CA LYS A 305 23.58 13.90 -8.33
C LYS A 305 22.51 12.81 -8.24
N GLY A 306 21.21 13.17 -8.33
CA GLY A 306 20.13 12.20 -8.34
C GLY A 306 19.87 11.48 -7.01
N ILE A 307 20.52 11.89 -5.89
CA ILE A 307 20.35 11.24 -4.59
C ILE A 307 18.92 11.48 -4.10
N ASP A 308 18.16 10.42 -3.87
CA ASP A 308 16.83 10.50 -3.26
C ASP A 308 16.97 10.65 -1.73
N ILE A 309 17.18 11.90 -1.31
CA ILE A 309 17.46 12.26 0.08
C ILE A 309 16.29 11.84 1.01
N PRO A 310 15.01 12.14 0.67
CA PRO A 310 13.89 11.71 1.50
C PRO A 310 13.78 10.18 1.64
N ALA A 311 13.98 9.43 0.57
CA ALA A 311 13.95 7.97 0.62
C ALA A 311 15.06 7.40 1.52
N LEU A 312 16.26 7.96 1.44
CA LEU A 312 17.38 7.57 2.31
C LEU A 312 17.07 7.84 3.79
N PHE A 313 16.55 9.03 4.12
CA PHE A 313 16.22 9.38 5.50
C PHE A 313 15.05 8.56 6.03
N ARG A 314 14.05 8.27 5.21
CA ARG A 314 12.95 7.37 5.60
C ARG A 314 13.49 5.98 5.98
N SER A 315 14.31 5.37 5.13
CA SER A 315 14.89 4.06 5.43
C SER A 315 15.83 4.11 6.64
N TYR A 316 16.51 5.24 6.87
CA TYR A 316 17.34 5.43 8.05
C TYR A 316 16.51 5.50 9.33
N ASN A 317 15.43 6.30 9.36
CA ASN A 317 14.51 6.38 10.50
C ASN A 317 13.86 5.02 10.78
N GLN A 318 13.53 4.25 9.74
CA GLN A 318 13.00 2.89 9.90
C GLN A 318 13.96 1.96 10.66
N THR A 319 15.30 2.19 10.62
CA THR A 319 16.24 1.38 11.38
C THR A 319 16.13 1.56 12.90
N ALA A 320 15.51 2.62 13.36
CA ALA A 320 15.24 2.85 14.79
C ALA A 320 13.88 2.23 15.23
N LEU A 321 12.93 2.14 14.30
CA LEU A 321 11.59 1.61 14.56
C LEU A 321 11.45 0.12 14.24
N GLU A 322 12.31 -0.40 13.36
CA GLU A 322 12.21 -1.74 12.80
C GLU A 322 13.55 -2.50 12.89
N SER A 323 13.54 -3.73 12.36
CA SER A 323 14.80 -4.43 12.17
C SER A 323 15.66 -3.72 11.11
N LYS A 324 16.94 -3.53 11.39
CA LYS A 324 17.91 -2.95 10.44
C LYS A 324 17.90 -3.67 9.10
N SER A 325 17.62 -4.98 9.08
CA SER A 325 17.56 -5.78 7.85
C SER A 325 16.34 -5.43 6.99
N ALA A 326 15.17 -5.21 7.57
CA ALA A 326 13.98 -4.81 6.83
C ALA A 326 14.15 -3.43 6.19
N ALA A 327 14.63 -2.44 6.95
CA ALA A 327 14.91 -1.09 6.45
C ALA A 327 15.96 -1.08 5.32
N ARG A 328 17.00 -1.90 5.45
CA ARG A 328 18.04 -2.08 4.43
C ARG A 328 17.50 -2.73 3.16
N PHE A 329 16.64 -3.73 3.29
CA PHE A 329 16.01 -4.38 2.15
C PHE A 329 15.11 -3.40 1.40
N GLU A 330 14.28 -2.62 2.10
CA GLU A 330 13.46 -1.58 1.50
C GLU A 330 14.30 -0.52 0.77
N TYR A 331 15.42 -0.07 1.37
CA TYR A 331 16.34 0.85 0.72
C TYR A 331 16.99 0.26 -0.54
N ALA A 332 17.35 -1.02 -0.50
CA ALA A 332 17.85 -1.71 -1.68
C ALA A 332 16.81 -1.72 -2.80
N GLN A 333 15.56 -2.02 -2.53
CA GLN A 333 14.47 -2.04 -3.52
C GLN A 333 14.16 -0.64 -4.07
N THR A 334 14.01 0.36 -3.19
CA THR A 334 13.54 1.70 -3.57
C THR A 334 14.61 2.57 -4.19
N VAL A 335 15.87 2.35 -3.85
CA VAL A 335 17.02 3.16 -4.31
C VAL A 335 18.08 2.30 -5.00
N GLY A 336 18.51 1.21 -4.37
CA GLY A 336 19.68 0.45 -4.78
C GLY A 336 19.52 -0.30 -6.11
N LEU A 337 18.34 -0.81 -6.39
CA LEU A 337 18.03 -1.61 -7.59
C LEU A 337 17.44 -0.77 -8.75
N LYS A 338 17.35 0.55 -8.61
CA LYS A 338 16.99 1.43 -9.74
C LYS A 338 17.97 1.25 -10.90
N LYS A 339 17.51 1.52 -12.13
CA LYS A 339 18.37 1.49 -13.33
C LYS A 339 19.62 2.36 -13.17
N GLU A 340 19.43 3.56 -12.60
CA GLU A 340 20.48 4.52 -12.27
C GLU A 340 20.39 4.91 -10.80
N PRO A 341 20.97 4.11 -9.88
CA PRO A 341 20.90 4.43 -8.47
C PRO A 341 21.89 5.54 -8.12
N ALA A 342 21.44 6.49 -7.32
CA ALA A 342 22.30 7.52 -6.78
C ALA A 342 22.41 7.38 -5.25
N PHE A 343 23.63 7.14 -4.79
CA PHE A 343 23.93 6.92 -3.38
C PHE A 343 24.54 8.16 -2.73
N ALA A 344 24.46 8.26 -1.41
CA ALA A 344 25.06 9.37 -0.65
C ALA A 344 26.55 9.56 -0.89
N THR A 345 27.28 8.51 -1.30
CA THR A 345 28.68 8.60 -1.68
C THR A 345 28.96 9.44 -2.92
N GLN A 346 27.92 9.73 -3.72
CA GLN A 346 28.02 10.59 -4.91
C GLN A 346 27.79 12.07 -4.59
N CYS A 347 27.51 12.42 -3.32
CA CYS A 347 27.29 13.79 -2.90
C CYS A 347 28.52 14.67 -3.13
N ILE A 348 28.35 15.74 -3.89
CA ILE A 348 29.41 16.73 -4.21
C ILE A 348 29.47 17.88 -3.20
N GLY A 349 28.68 17.86 -2.14
CA GLY A 349 28.72 18.85 -1.08
C GLY A 349 28.18 20.24 -1.45
N CYS A 350 27.39 20.39 -2.51
CA CYS A 350 26.95 21.70 -3.03
C CYS A 350 26.01 22.51 -2.10
N GLY A 351 25.45 21.91 -1.06
CA GLY A 351 24.62 22.57 -0.04
C GLY A 351 23.21 22.98 -0.47
N LYS A 352 22.80 22.84 -1.73
CA LYS A 352 21.48 23.25 -2.22
C LYS A 352 20.32 22.61 -1.42
N CYS A 353 20.46 21.34 -1.06
CA CYS A 353 19.44 20.61 -0.30
C CYS A 353 19.20 21.20 1.11
N GLU A 354 20.26 21.72 1.76
CA GLU A 354 20.16 22.33 3.08
C GLU A 354 19.54 23.71 3.01
N GLN A 355 19.81 24.50 1.96
CA GLN A 355 19.24 25.83 1.74
C GLN A 355 17.70 25.78 1.60
N HIS A 356 17.17 24.68 1.08
CA HIS A 356 15.74 24.52 0.86
C HIS A 356 15.05 23.63 1.92
N CYS A 357 15.78 23.17 2.94
CA CYS A 357 15.21 22.29 3.96
C CYS A 357 14.46 23.11 5.03
N PRO A 358 13.13 23.04 5.12
CA PRO A 358 12.36 23.78 6.14
C PRO A 358 12.62 23.26 7.55
N GLN A 359 13.19 22.05 7.69
CA GLN A 359 13.56 21.46 8.98
C GLN A 359 15.00 21.76 9.39
N SER A 360 15.74 22.56 8.62
CA SER A 360 17.13 22.91 8.87
C SER A 360 18.06 21.71 9.14
N ILE A 361 17.78 20.57 8.50
CA ILE A 361 18.57 19.34 8.65
C ILE A 361 19.94 19.54 8.03
N PRO A 362 21.05 19.18 8.72
CA PRO A 362 22.41 19.15 8.13
C PRO A 362 22.53 17.96 7.18
N ILE A 363 21.88 18.08 6.01
CA ILE A 363 21.63 16.97 5.07
C ILE A 363 22.93 16.34 4.59
N ARG A 364 23.95 17.15 4.28
CA ARG A 364 25.25 16.65 3.76
C ARG A 364 25.97 15.73 4.75
N GLU A 365 25.80 15.97 6.03
CA GLU A 365 26.34 15.12 7.09
C GLU A 365 25.46 13.89 7.30
N LYS A 366 24.16 14.12 7.49
CA LYS A 366 23.18 13.07 7.80
C LYS A 366 23.00 12.03 6.70
N ILE A 367 23.12 12.37 5.42
CA ILE A 367 23.06 11.36 4.35
C ILE A 367 24.26 10.39 4.39
N LYS A 368 25.44 10.84 4.88
CA LYS A 368 26.62 9.96 5.02
C LYS A 368 26.42 8.99 6.18
N GLU A 369 25.88 9.48 7.30
CA GLU A 369 25.52 8.67 8.45
C GLU A 369 24.47 7.62 8.07
N ALA A 370 23.36 8.05 7.46
CA ALA A 370 22.29 7.20 6.98
C ALA A 370 22.79 6.11 6.02
N ASP A 371 23.60 6.45 5.01
CA ASP A 371 24.14 5.49 4.03
C ASP A 371 24.99 4.40 4.68
N ARG A 372 25.78 4.74 5.71
CA ARG A 372 26.58 3.74 6.45
C ARG A 372 25.70 2.70 7.15
N VAL A 373 24.54 3.14 7.66
CA VAL A 373 23.62 2.27 8.40
C VAL A 373 22.74 1.44 7.49
N VAL A 374 22.16 2.07 6.47
CA VAL A 374 21.22 1.37 5.56
C VAL A 374 21.94 0.57 4.47
N ARG A 375 23.18 0.92 4.13
CA ARG A 375 23.97 0.27 3.08
C ARG A 375 25.39 -0.12 3.57
N PRO A 376 25.52 -0.96 4.61
CA PRO A 376 26.80 -1.48 5.04
C PRO A 376 27.44 -2.35 3.96
N LEU A 377 28.72 -2.67 4.11
CA LEU A 377 29.51 -3.37 3.10
C LEU A 377 28.86 -4.62 2.50
N PRO A 378 28.25 -5.55 3.27
CA PRO A 378 27.58 -6.72 2.71
C PRO A 378 26.43 -6.34 1.76
N TYR A 379 25.64 -5.30 2.11
CA TYR A 379 24.54 -4.81 1.27
C TYR A 379 25.02 -4.09 0.02
N LYS A 380 26.15 -3.35 0.09
CA LYS A 380 26.81 -2.76 -1.10
C LYS A 380 27.17 -3.85 -2.12
N ILE A 381 27.77 -4.94 -1.65
CA ILE A 381 28.15 -6.07 -2.48
C ILE A 381 26.92 -6.75 -3.07
N GLY A 382 25.92 -7.06 -2.23
CA GLY A 382 24.67 -7.71 -2.63
C GLY A 382 23.92 -6.91 -3.70
N ILE A 383 23.71 -5.61 -3.49
CA ILE A 383 23.08 -4.72 -4.48
C ILE A 383 23.83 -4.75 -5.82
N ASN A 384 25.15 -4.68 -5.79
CA ASN A 384 25.96 -4.70 -7.03
C ASN A 384 25.87 -6.05 -7.77
N ILE A 385 25.80 -7.16 -7.04
CA ILE A 385 25.63 -8.50 -7.64
C ILE A 385 24.26 -8.58 -8.30
N VAL A 386 23.18 -8.29 -7.57
CA VAL A 386 21.81 -8.35 -8.08
C VAL A 386 21.65 -7.46 -9.32
N ARG A 387 22.17 -6.23 -9.28
CA ARG A 387 22.12 -5.32 -10.43
C ARG A 387 22.84 -5.86 -11.66
N LYS A 388 23.98 -6.52 -11.50
CA LYS A 388 24.70 -7.15 -12.63
C LYS A 388 23.85 -8.23 -13.32
N PHE A 389 23.06 -8.97 -12.54
CA PHE A 389 22.12 -9.96 -13.11
C PHE A 389 20.91 -9.31 -13.76
N MET A 390 20.32 -8.28 -13.14
CA MET A 390 19.14 -7.57 -13.67
C MET A 390 19.43 -6.74 -14.94
N LEU A 391 20.67 -6.28 -15.15
CA LEU A 391 21.05 -5.47 -16.30
C LEU A 391 21.63 -6.28 -17.48
N ARG A 392 21.77 -7.60 -17.30
CA ARG A 392 22.24 -8.51 -18.35
C ARG A 392 21.10 -9.23 -19.09
N GLY A 393 19.85 -9.01 -18.68
CA GLY A 393 18.62 -9.40 -19.36
C GLY A 393 17.90 -8.17 -19.91
#